data_eb2dcee168d6f6ab6fbb50778908db5e
#
_entry.id   eb2dcee168d6f6ab6fbb50778908db5e
#
_cell.length_a   1.000
_cell.length_b   1.000
_cell.length_c   1.000
_cell.angle_alpha   90.00
_cell.angle_beta   90.00
_cell.angle_gamma   90.00
#
_symmetry.space_group_name_H-M   'P 1'
#
loop_
_entity.id
_entity.type
_entity.pdbx_description
1 polymer ?
#
loop_
_entity_poly.entity_id
_entity_poly.type
_entity_poly.pdbx_seq_one_letter_code
_entity_poly.pdbx_strand_id
1 'polypeptide(L)'
;MRLRNHLRGGAVVAAVALTVSACSAQAGGGDTSGEGEVAGEITVITQRTDIVDTVFQEYKAEFEAEYPDVTVNFEAITDYEGEIAVRMNTDDYGDVLLIPNSVQPDQFATFFEPLGSVEEMGQEYRLVEEKAYDGQVYGLSITVNTQGLVYNKKVWEEAGITDLPATPDEFLDDLRAISQNTDAVPYYTNYADGWPLSQWDGNRGAMGDPAYQNTHVAHSDTPWAEDEWHGISDGLLYDVVAEGLSEEDPTTTNWEESKTLLGTGQVATMLLGSWAITQMRQAAEDAGGSAEDIGYMPFPYQVDGTFHAQVAGDYKNAINVNSEHKAAARAWIDWFAKESGYAHDEGGISPLLDGPMPETLGDFEAAGVEYVELEPAPQGKESYEADVVAAAEIDLYGNIYRQQLVDVARGAGGGDKESFFADLNQRWADARASVGE
;
A
#
# COMPACT_ATOMS: atom_id res chain seq x y z
N MET A 1 2.98 96.21 14.02
CA MET A 1 4.15 96.66 14.82
C MET A 1 5.15 95.54 14.83
N ARG A 2 6.22 95.73 14.02
CA ARG A 2 7.63 95.49 14.35
C ARG A 2 7.97 94.11 14.99
N LEU A 3 8.89 93.35 14.65
CA LEU A 3 10.15 93.33 13.85
C LEU A 3 10.78 91.91 14.02
N ARG A 4 11.29 91.33 12.90
CA ARG A 4 12.73 91.04 12.65
C ARG A 4 13.42 90.07 13.65
N ASN A 5 14.03 89.08 13.24
CA ASN A 5 15.19 88.67 12.44
C ASN A 5 15.87 87.51 13.18
N HIS A 6 16.48 86.54 12.65
CA HIS A 6 17.67 86.21 11.87
C HIS A 6 17.94 84.66 12.02
N LEU A 7 18.03 83.97 10.94
CA LEU A 7 19.25 83.47 10.30
C LEU A 7 20.19 82.53 11.09
N ARG A 8 20.33 81.36 10.57
CA ARG A 8 21.50 80.50 10.20
C ARG A 8 21.18 79.04 10.54
N GLY A 9 21.13 78.12 9.66
CA GLY A 9 22.11 77.73 8.63
C GLY A 9 22.75 76.43 9.08
N GLY A 10 22.39 75.30 8.46
CA GLY A 10 23.00 74.00 8.72
C GLY A 10 22.44 72.98 7.76
N ALA A 11 23.05 72.88 6.60
CA ALA A 11 22.76 71.78 5.66
C ALA A 11 23.43 70.50 6.14
N VAL A 12 22.63 69.50 6.39
CA VAL A 12 23.10 68.11 6.54
C VAL A 12 22.77 67.38 5.27
N VAL A 13 23.80 67.07 4.51
CA VAL A 13 23.75 66.19 3.33
C VAL A 13 23.62 64.76 3.83
N ALA A 14 22.45 64.17 3.67
CA ALA A 14 22.26 62.72 3.84
C ALA A 14 22.68 62.02 2.55
N ALA A 15 23.82 61.34 2.58
CA ALA A 15 24.25 60.42 1.52
C ALA A 15 23.40 59.14 1.61
N VAL A 16 22.54 58.97 0.60
CA VAL A 16 21.88 57.68 0.39
C VAL A 16 22.87 56.76 -0.30
N ALA A 17 23.36 55.76 0.45
CA ALA A 17 24.14 54.65 -0.10
C ALA A 17 23.17 53.66 -0.73
N LEU A 18 23.07 53.62 -2.04
CA LEU A 18 22.49 52.57 -2.82
C LEU A 18 23.42 51.35 -2.77
N THR A 19 23.10 50.37 -1.95
CA THR A 19 23.70 49.03 -2.06
C THR A 19 23.00 48.29 -3.20
N VAL A 20 23.68 48.21 -4.33
CA VAL A 20 23.32 47.29 -5.41
C VAL A 20 23.76 45.89 -4.95
N SER A 21 22.81 45.08 -4.48
CA SER A 21 23.02 43.64 -4.32
C SER A 21 22.99 42.98 -5.68
N ALA A 22 24.16 42.59 -6.16
CA ALA A 22 24.29 41.72 -7.33
C ALA A 22 23.77 40.33 -6.96
N CYS A 23 22.61 39.97 -7.51
CA CYS A 23 22.17 38.56 -7.56
C CYS A 23 23.13 37.81 -8.47
N SER A 24 24.01 37.02 -7.88
CA SER A 24 24.66 35.94 -8.59
C SER A 24 23.60 34.82 -8.77
N ALA A 25 23.17 34.64 -10.01
CA ALA A 25 22.39 33.49 -10.39
C ALA A 25 23.24 32.23 -10.17
N GLN A 26 22.92 31.48 -9.16
CA GLN A 26 23.40 30.12 -8.94
C GLN A 26 22.31 29.20 -9.48
N ALA A 27 22.59 28.62 -10.64
CA ALA A 27 21.76 27.54 -11.18
C ALA A 27 22.02 26.26 -10.37
N GLY A 28 20.96 25.62 -9.92
CA GLY A 28 20.99 24.27 -9.37
C GLY A 28 20.41 24.18 -7.97
N GLY A 29 19.15 23.87 -7.86
CA GLY A 29 18.46 23.48 -6.65
C GLY A 29 16.99 23.40 -7.01
N GLY A 30 16.42 22.19 -7.09
CA GLY A 30 14.99 22.02 -7.31
C GLY A 30 14.20 22.76 -6.23
N ASP A 31 13.18 23.49 -6.63
CA ASP A 31 12.19 24.06 -5.74
C ASP A 31 11.54 22.90 -4.99
N THR A 32 11.74 22.82 -3.68
CA THR A 32 11.02 21.89 -2.83
C THR A 32 9.60 22.43 -2.62
N SER A 33 8.58 21.59 -2.84
CA SER A 33 7.19 21.90 -2.52
C SER A 33 7.07 22.33 -1.06
N GLY A 34 6.73 23.59 -0.80
CA GLY A 34 6.65 24.13 0.57
C GLY A 34 7.08 25.61 0.65
N GLU A 35 7.65 26.18 -0.40
CA GLU A 35 7.88 27.63 -0.46
C GLU A 35 6.57 28.34 -0.81
N GLY A 36 5.95 28.98 0.19
CA GLY A 36 4.71 29.73 0.04
C GLY A 36 4.03 29.98 1.38
N GLU A 37 2.99 30.80 1.37
CA GLU A 37 2.11 30.98 2.52
C GLU A 37 1.21 29.74 2.67
N VAL A 38 1.18 29.14 3.86
CA VAL A 38 0.27 28.01 4.15
C VAL A 38 -1.12 28.58 4.39
N ALA A 39 -1.86 28.77 3.31
CA ALA A 39 -3.19 29.37 3.31
C ALA A 39 -3.98 28.95 2.06
N GLY A 40 -5.29 29.12 2.13
CA GLY A 40 -6.23 28.89 1.03
C GLY A 40 -7.15 27.72 1.24
N GLU A 41 -7.92 27.40 0.22
CA GLU A 41 -8.88 26.29 0.23
C GLU A 41 -8.28 25.14 -0.58
N ILE A 42 -8.13 23.96 0.06
CA ILE A 42 -7.62 22.76 -0.59
C ILE A 42 -8.70 21.69 -0.67
N THR A 43 -8.69 20.94 -1.79
CA THR A 43 -9.51 19.74 -1.98
C THR A 43 -8.62 18.51 -1.82
N VAL A 44 -8.97 17.66 -0.84
CA VAL A 44 -8.34 16.36 -0.58
C VAL A 44 -9.25 15.25 -1.07
N ILE A 45 -8.78 14.48 -2.08
CA ILE A 45 -9.54 13.36 -2.65
C ILE A 45 -9.08 12.06 -2.01
N THR A 46 -10.03 11.26 -1.54
CA THR A 46 -9.79 10.01 -0.83
C THR A 46 -10.71 8.88 -1.31
N GLN A 47 -10.27 7.62 -1.12
CA GLN A 47 -11.11 6.43 -1.34
C GLN A 47 -11.98 6.09 -0.10
N ARG A 48 -11.78 6.77 1.04
CA ARG A 48 -12.43 6.45 2.32
C ARG A 48 -13.85 7.01 2.41
N THR A 49 -14.75 6.47 1.59
CA THR A 49 -16.17 6.84 1.59
C THR A 49 -16.90 6.45 2.87
N ASP A 50 -16.33 5.54 3.64
CA ASP A 50 -16.86 5.01 4.90
C ASP A 50 -16.69 5.98 6.09
N ILE A 51 -15.57 6.71 6.15
CA ILE A 51 -15.22 7.57 7.29
C ILE A 51 -15.08 9.06 6.93
N VAL A 52 -15.31 9.46 5.68
CA VAL A 52 -15.14 10.85 5.22
C VAL A 52 -16.05 11.84 5.95
N ASP A 53 -17.27 11.41 6.29
CA ASP A 53 -18.27 12.24 6.99
C ASP A 53 -18.15 12.17 8.54
N THR A 54 -17.20 11.39 9.06
CA THR A 54 -16.97 11.17 10.50
C THR A 54 -15.52 11.49 10.86
N VAL A 55 -14.63 10.52 10.88
CA VAL A 55 -13.23 10.64 11.33
C VAL A 55 -12.47 11.71 10.54
N PHE A 56 -12.66 11.80 9.22
CA PHE A 56 -12.00 12.84 8.42
C PHE A 56 -12.46 14.26 8.77
N GLN A 57 -13.68 14.43 9.29
CA GLN A 57 -14.12 15.74 9.78
C GLN A 57 -13.43 16.11 11.10
N GLU A 58 -13.05 15.14 11.92
CA GLU A 58 -12.25 15.37 13.12
C GLU A 58 -10.82 15.77 12.72
N TYR A 59 -10.18 15.06 11.80
CA TYR A 59 -8.88 15.44 11.25
C TYR A 59 -8.88 16.84 10.63
N LYS A 60 -9.92 17.18 9.86
CA LYS A 60 -10.09 18.54 9.35
C LYS A 60 -10.11 19.58 10.45
N ALA A 61 -10.91 19.35 11.51
CA ALA A 61 -11.06 20.31 12.60
C ALA A 61 -9.73 20.51 13.35
N GLU A 62 -8.95 19.44 13.56
CA GLU A 62 -7.65 19.51 14.21
C GLU A 62 -6.62 20.24 13.33
N PHE A 63 -6.53 19.90 12.04
CA PHE A 63 -5.65 20.56 11.11
C PHE A 63 -5.96 22.05 10.94
N GLU A 64 -7.24 22.43 10.75
CA GLU A 64 -7.67 23.84 10.62
C GLU A 64 -7.47 24.64 11.92
N ALA A 65 -7.43 23.98 13.09
CA ALA A 65 -7.09 24.65 14.35
C ALA A 65 -5.60 25.02 14.41
N GLU A 66 -4.73 24.21 13.82
CA GLU A 66 -3.29 24.48 13.72
C GLU A 66 -2.96 25.44 12.56
N TYR A 67 -3.66 25.28 11.43
CA TYR A 67 -3.48 26.10 10.22
C TYR A 67 -4.75 26.91 9.91
N PRO A 68 -5.06 27.97 10.68
CA PRO A 68 -6.36 28.67 10.63
C PRO A 68 -6.61 29.43 9.31
N ASP A 69 -5.60 29.62 8.48
CA ASP A 69 -5.72 30.26 7.17
C ASP A 69 -5.95 29.24 6.04
N VAL A 70 -6.07 27.93 6.36
CA VAL A 70 -6.38 26.85 5.42
C VAL A 70 -7.80 26.36 5.66
N THR A 71 -8.50 26.05 4.57
CA THR A 71 -9.80 25.34 4.60
C THR A 71 -9.66 24.04 3.82
N VAL A 72 -9.99 22.91 4.44
CA VAL A 72 -9.93 21.59 3.82
C VAL A 72 -11.33 21.16 3.38
N ASN A 73 -11.46 20.73 2.14
CA ASN A 73 -12.64 20.07 1.60
C ASN A 73 -12.29 18.63 1.21
N PHE A 74 -13.15 17.69 1.57
CA PHE A 74 -12.96 16.30 1.16
C PHE A 74 -13.88 15.94 0.00
N GLU A 75 -13.33 15.13 -0.91
CA GLU A 75 -14.08 14.42 -1.92
C GLU A 75 -13.75 12.92 -1.80
N ALA A 76 -14.76 12.09 -1.51
CA ALA A 76 -14.59 10.65 -1.40
C ALA A 76 -15.17 9.95 -2.62
N ILE A 77 -14.39 9.01 -3.20
CA ILE A 77 -14.70 8.34 -4.46
C ILE A 77 -14.67 6.83 -4.25
N THR A 78 -15.75 6.14 -4.62
CA THR A 78 -15.87 4.68 -4.46
C THR A 78 -15.04 3.93 -5.51
N ASP A 79 -15.12 4.31 -6.78
CA ASP A 79 -14.25 3.78 -7.85
C ASP A 79 -13.04 4.70 -8.03
N TYR A 80 -12.18 4.72 -7.01
CA TYR A 80 -11.08 5.67 -6.93
C TYR A 80 -10.13 5.56 -8.12
N GLU A 81 -9.62 4.35 -8.38
CA GLU A 81 -8.62 4.11 -9.43
C GLU A 81 -9.14 4.51 -10.82
N GLY A 82 -10.37 4.09 -11.16
CA GLY A 82 -10.95 4.38 -12.46
C GLY A 82 -11.28 5.86 -12.64
N GLU A 83 -11.86 6.50 -11.62
CA GLU A 83 -12.30 7.89 -11.73
C GLU A 83 -11.12 8.87 -11.71
N ILE A 84 -10.13 8.69 -10.83
CA ILE A 84 -8.95 9.56 -10.77
C ILE A 84 -8.11 9.46 -12.04
N ALA A 85 -7.91 8.26 -12.59
CA ALA A 85 -7.18 8.10 -13.86
C ALA A 85 -7.84 8.88 -15.00
N VAL A 86 -9.17 9.02 -15.00
CA VAL A 86 -9.89 9.85 -15.97
C VAL A 86 -9.70 11.34 -15.69
N ARG A 87 -9.82 11.79 -14.41
CA ARG A 87 -9.67 13.21 -14.02
C ARG A 87 -8.27 13.74 -14.30
N MET A 88 -7.24 12.91 -14.16
CA MET A 88 -5.84 13.27 -14.45
C MET A 88 -5.58 13.63 -15.93
N ASN A 89 -6.55 13.41 -16.82
CA ASN A 89 -6.50 13.98 -18.18
C ASN A 89 -6.88 15.48 -18.23
N THR A 90 -7.23 16.08 -17.10
CA THR A 90 -7.53 17.50 -16.91
C THR A 90 -6.63 18.06 -15.81
N ASP A 91 -6.72 19.36 -15.51
CA ASP A 91 -6.00 19.96 -14.38
C ASP A 91 -6.76 19.84 -13.05
N ASP A 92 -8.02 19.37 -13.08
CA ASP A 92 -8.95 19.31 -11.95
C ASP A 92 -9.05 17.89 -11.36
N TYR A 93 -8.06 17.55 -10.54
CA TYR A 93 -8.02 16.31 -9.74
C TYR A 93 -7.64 16.58 -8.27
N GLY A 94 -8.19 17.67 -7.70
CA GLY A 94 -7.96 18.10 -6.33
C GLY A 94 -6.58 18.75 -6.13
N ASP A 95 -6.30 19.16 -4.89
CA ASP A 95 -4.98 19.67 -4.48
C ASP A 95 -4.13 18.54 -3.91
N VAL A 96 -4.74 17.67 -3.10
CA VAL A 96 -4.15 16.44 -2.57
C VAL A 96 -4.97 15.25 -3.06
N LEU A 97 -4.28 14.20 -3.50
CA LEU A 97 -4.90 12.97 -3.97
C LEU A 97 -3.99 11.78 -3.64
N LEU A 98 -4.54 10.59 -3.76
CA LEU A 98 -3.78 9.35 -3.64
C LEU A 98 -3.30 8.94 -5.03
N ILE A 99 -2.02 8.66 -5.19
CA ILE A 99 -1.45 8.24 -6.49
C ILE A 99 -2.10 6.94 -6.95
N PRO A 100 -2.81 6.90 -8.09
CA PRO A 100 -3.34 5.66 -8.63
C PRO A 100 -2.23 4.64 -8.96
N ASN A 101 -2.53 3.37 -8.75
CA ASN A 101 -1.57 2.29 -9.01
C ASN A 101 -1.17 2.17 -10.49
N SER A 102 -2.04 2.63 -11.39
CA SER A 102 -1.80 2.62 -12.84
C SER A 102 -0.77 3.65 -13.32
N VAL A 103 -0.44 4.66 -12.50
CA VAL A 103 0.52 5.72 -12.87
C VAL A 103 1.94 5.19 -12.77
N GLN A 104 2.65 5.21 -13.90
CA GLN A 104 4.03 4.73 -13.97
C GLN A 104 5.03 5.75 -13.41
N PRO A 105 6.19 5.31 -12.88
CA PRO A 105 7.17 6.20 -12.26
C PRO A 105 7.63 7.36 -13.13
N ASP A 106 7.84 7.16 -14.43
CA ASP A 106 8.27 8.18 -15.39
C ASP A 106 7.20 9.26 -15.66
N GLN A 107 5.96 9.01 -15.23
CA GLN A 107 4.84 9.94 -15.34
C GLN A 107 4.65 10.79 -14.08
N PHE A 108 5.29 10.46 -12.95
CA PHE A 108 5.03 11.16 -11.68
C PHE A 108 5.21 12.67 -11.80
N ALA A 109 6.32 13.13 -12.37
CA ALA A 109 6.59 14.55 -12.53
C ALA A 109 5.59 15.29 -13.46
N THR A 110 4.81 14.55 -14.27
CA THR A 110 3.76 15.13 -15.12
C THR A 110 2.51 15.49 -14.32
N PHE A 111 2.21 14.72 -13.28
CA PHE A 111 0.97 14.82 -12.53
C PHE A 111 1.16 15.35 -11.11
N PHE A 112 2.33 15.13 -10.51
CA PHE A 112 2.53 15.40 -9.09
C PHE A 112 3.72 16.34 -8.87
N GLU A 113 3.59 17.15 -7.84
CA GLU A 113 4.67 17.99 -7.32
C GLU A 113 5.63 17.12 -6.48
N PRO A 114 6.96 17.25 -6.62
CA PRO A 114 7.90 16.52 -5.77
C PRO A 114 7.78 16.98 -4.31
N LEU A 115 7.75 16.01 -3.40
CA LEU A 115 7.69 16.26 -1.95
C LEU A 115 9.08 16.52 -1.34
N GLY A 116 10.14 16.03 -1.97
CA GLY A 116 11.52 16.16 -1.52
C GLY A 116 12.40 15.09 -2.13
N SER A 117 13.69 15.11 -1.80
CA SER A 117 14.60 14.06 -2.24
C SER A 117 14.41 12.76 -1.43
N VAL A 118 14.70 11.61 -2.04
CA VAL A 118 14.71 10.31 -1.35
C VAL A 118 15.65 10.35 -0.13
N GLU A 119 16.82 10.99 -0.26
CA GLU A 119 17.80 11.10 0.83
C GLU A 119 17.24 11.86 2.04
N GLU A 120 16.55 12.98 1.82
CA GLU A 120 15.97 13.80 2.89
C GLU A 120 14.74 13.14 3.51
N MET A 121 13.79 12.72 2.69
CA MET A 121 12.53 12.12 3.13
C MET A 121 12.78 10.77 3.84
N GLY A 122 13.73 9.97 3.37
CA GLY A 122 14.11 8.68 3.95
C GLY A 122 14.75 8.76 5.35
N GLN A 123 15.09 9.97 5.85
CA GLN A 123 15.53 10.16 7.22
C GLN A 123 14.37 10.15 8.22
N GLU A 124 13.15 10.38 7.77
CA GLU A 124 11.97 10.49 8.62
C GLU A 124 10.90 9.45 8.28
N TYR A 125 10.74 9.12 7.00
CA TYR A 125 9.66 8.28 6.51
C TYR A 125 10.15 6.96 5.94
N ARG A 126 9.33 5.90 6.08
CA ARG A 126 9.53 4.59 5.45
C ARG A 126 9.06 4.61 4.01
N LEU A 127 9.60 3.69 3.20
CA LEU A 127 9.08 3.33 1.88
C LEU A 127 8.94 4.53 0.91
N VAL A 128 9.77 5.55 1.11
CA VAL A 128 9.74 6.76 0.26
C VAL A 128 10.09 6.47 -1.20
N GLU A 129 10.79 5.35 -1.45
CA GLU A 129 11.21 4.94 -2.78
C GLU A 129 10.07 4.33 -3.62
N GLU A 130 8.97 3.85 -2.99
CA GLU A 130 7.84 3.24 -3.71
C GLU A 130 7.15 4.19 -4.71
N LYS A 131 7.14 5.49 -4.43
CA LYS A 131 6.65 6.52 -5.35
C LYS A 131 7.72 7.60 -5.57
N ALA A 132 8.94 7.14 -5.85
CA ALA A 132 10.06 8.00 -6.24
C ALA A 132 10.43 7.78 -7.70
N TYR A 133 10.94 8.82 -8.32
CA TYR A 133 11.50 8.80 -9.67
C TYR A 133 12.60 9.86 -9.79
N ASP A 134 13.71 9.52 -10.41
CA ASP A 134 14.89 10.39 -10.58
C ASP A 134 15.36 11.05 -9.26
N GLY A 135 15.32 10.27 -8.16
CA GLY A 135 15.75 10.70 -6.82
C GLY A 135 14.77 11.62 -6.10
N GLN A 136 13.59 11.88 -6.64
CA GLN A 136 12.53 12.68 -6.03
C GLN A 136 11.37 11.81 -5.60
N VAL A 137 10.80 12.10 -4.43
CA VAL A 137 9.60 11.46 -3.88
C VAL A 137 8.37 12.24 -4.32
N TYR A 138 7.35 11.56 -4.83
CA TYR A 138 6.10 12.18 -5.29
C TYR A 138 4.89 11.81 -4.45
N GLY A 139 5.02 10.79 -3.60
CA GLY A 139 3.93 10.35 -2.74
C GLY A 139 4.40 9.83 -1.40
N LEU A 140 3.64 10.16 -0.34
CA LEU A 140 3.89 9.71 1.03
C LEU A 140 2.77 8.78 1.48
N SER A 141 3.13 7.58 1.96
CA SER A 141 2.17 6.56 2.41
C SER A 141 1.26 7.09 3.51
N ILE A 142 -0.04 6.84 3.38
CA ILE A 142 -1.03 7.19 4.42
C ILE A 142 -0.92 6.28 5.63
N THR A 143 -0.55 5.03 5.41
CA THR A 143 -0.24 3.99 6.40
C THR A 143 0.61 2.93 5.74
N VAL A 144 1.23 2.05 6.52
CA VAL A 144 2.02 0.92 6.01
C VAL A 144 1.36 -0.37 6.48
N ASN A 145 1.24 -1.32 5.58
CA ASN A 145 0.65 -2.63 5.83
C ASN A 145 1.69 -3.73 5.70
N THR A 146 1.45 -4.84 6.38
CA THR A 146 2.16 -6.09 6.13
C THR A 146 1.20 -7.13 5.54
N GLN A 147 1.74 -8.20 4.99
CA GLN A 147 0.97 -9.26 4.35
C GLN A 147 1.00 -10.52 5.19
N GLY A 148 -0.12 -11.26 5.20
CA GLY A 148 -0.27 -12.48 5.98
C GLY A 148 -1.66 -13.08 5.82
N LEU A 149 -2.12 -13.80 6.85
CA LEU A 149 -3.43 -14.44 6.85
C LEU A 149 -4.21 -14.02 8.10
N VAL A 150 -5.42 -13.52 7.90
CA VAL A 150 -6.39 -13.38 8.99
C VAL A 150 -7.07 -14.72 9.24
N TYR A 151 -7.26 -15.07 10.51
CA TYR A 151 -7.87 -16.34 10.86
C TYR A 151 -8.75 -16.24 12.13
N ASN A 152 -9.68 -17.15 12.27
CA ASN A 152 -10.51 -17.27 13.48
C ASN A 152 -9.84 -18.24 14.46
N LYS A 153 -9.29 -17.72 15.56
CA LYS A 153 -8.55 -18.47 16.59
C LYS A 153 -9.38 -19.62 17.19
N LYS A 154 -10.68 -19.40 17.42
CA LYS A 154 -11.54 -20.45 18.00
C LYS A 154 -11.69 -21.63 17.07
N VAL A 155 -11.86 -21.39 15.78
CA VAL A 155 -11.98 -22.48 14.78
C VAL A 155 -10.68 -23.29 14.74
N TRP A 156 -9.53 -22.62 14.76
CA TRP A 156 -8.22 -23.26 14.80
C TRP A 156 -8.02 -24.09 16.07
N GLU A 157 -8.39 -23.54 17.24
CA GLU A 157 -8.36 -24.28 18.53
C GLU A 157 -9.32 -25.48 18.54
N GLU A 158 -10.54 -25.35 18.00
CA GLU A 158 -11.50 -26.45 17.86
C GLU A 158 -10.97 -27.56 16.97
N ALA A 159 -10.21 -27.23 15.93
CA ALA A 159 -9.52 -28.17 15.06
C ALA A 159 -8.33 -28.87 15.76
N GLY A 160 -7.91 -28.37 16.93
CA GLY A 160 -6.76 -28.87 17.69
C GLY A 160 -5.42 -28.31 17.29
N ILE A 161 -5.42 -27.20 16.53
CA ILE A 161 -4.22 -26.53 16.05
C ILE A 161 -3.75 -25.53 17.11
N THR A 162 -2.50 -25.64 17.54
CA THR A 162 -1.90 -24.81 18.62
C THR A 162 -0.67 -24.02 18.18
N ASP A 163 -0.03 -24.45 17.12
CA ASP A 163 1.19 -23.86 16.60
C ASP A 163 0.90 -23.28 15.21
N LEU A 164 1.61 -22.22 14.82
CA LEU A 164 1.48 -21.66 13.48
C LEU A 164 2.21 -22.54 12.46
N PRO A 165 1.62 -22.80 11.27
CA PRO A 165 2.27 -23.58 10.23
C PRO A 165 3.52 -22.84 9.70
N ALA A 166 4.65 -23.54 9.67
CA ALA A 166 5.94 -23.02 9.22
C ALA A 166 6.20 -23.28 7.73
N THR A 167 5.40 -24.16 7.12
CA THR A 167 5.53 -24.57 5.72
C THR A 167 4.17 -24.64 5.03
N PRO A 168 4.12 -24.55 3.67
CA PRO A 168 2.88 -24.78 2.92
C PRO A 168 2.23 -26.13 3.21
N ASP A 169 3.02 -27.20 3.39
CA ASP A 169 2.50 -28.53 3.70
C ASP A 169 1.84 -28.57 5.09
N GLU A 170 2.45 -27.95 6.11
CA GLU A 170 1.86 -27.84 7.44
C GLU A 170 0.55 -27.04 7.40
N PHE A 171 0.49 -25.95 6.63
CA PHE A 171 -0.75 -25.19 6.45
C PHE A 171 -1.87 -26.03 5.80
N LEU A 172 -1.54 -26.83 4.78
CA LEU A 172 -2.51 -27.75 4.18
C LEU A 172 -2.98 -28.81 5.19
N ASP A 173 -2.10 -29.34 6.05
CA ASP A 173 -2.46 -30.26 7.11
C ASP A 173 -3.40 -29.61 8.13
N ASP A 174 -3.16 -28.34 8.49
CA ASP A 174 -4.04 -27.57 9.37
C ASP A 174 -5.42 -27.33 8.74
N LEU A 175 -5.48 -26.94 7.46
CA LEU A 175 -6.75 -26.77 6.75
C LEU A 175 -7.54 -28.11 6.64
N ARG A 176 -6.84 -29.23 6.46
CA ARG A 176 -7.45 -30.57 6.50
C ARG A 176 -8.00 -30.87 7.89
N ALA A 177 -7.28 -30.51 8.96
CA ALA A 177 -7.74 -30.70 10.34
C ALA A 177 -9.00 -29.83 10.59
N ILE A 178 -9.05 -28.59 10.13
CA ILE A 178 -10.24 -27.74 10.23
C ILE A 178 -11.42 -28.38 9.50
N SER A 179 -11.23 -28.82 8.27
CA SER A 179 -12.28 -29.50 7.48
C SER A 179 -12.83 -30.77 8.13
N GLN A 180 -11.99 -31.50 8.88
CA GLN A 180 -12.38 -32.77 9.51
C GLN A 180 -13.02 -32.59 10.88
N ASN A 181 -12.65 -31.54 11.62
CA ASN A 181 -13.01 -31.42 13.04
C ASN A 181 -13.99 -30.27 13.32
N THR A 182 -14.29 -29.43 12.32
CA THR A 182 -15.21 -28.30 12.46
C THR A 182 -16.21 -28.25 11.30
N ASP A 183 -17.22 -27.39 11.41
CA ASP A 183 -18.17 -27.11 10.32
C ASP A 183 -17.74 -25.88 9.49
N ALA A 184 -16.60 -25.27 9.80
CA ALA A 184 -16.11 -24.08 9.10
C ALA A 184 -15.52 -24.41 7.72
N VAL A 185 -15.66 -23.48 6.79
CA VAL A 185 -14.88 -23.47 5.54
C VAL A 185 -13.41 -23.17 5.90
N PRO A 186 -12.45 -24.08 5.61
CA PRO A 186 -11.07 -23.90 6.05
C PRO A 186 -10.40 -22.65 5.50
N TYR A 187 -10.57 -22.40 4.21
CA TYR A 187 -10.04 -21.23 3.50
C TYR A 187 -11.12 -20.60 2.62
N TYR A 188 -11.15 -19.27 2.51
CA TYR A 188 -12.10 -18.55 1.66
C TYR A 188 -11.39 -17.71 0.63
N THR A 189 -11.64 -18.01 -0.65
CA THR A 189 -10.87 -17.42 -1.76
C THR A 189 -11.32 -16.01 -2.12
N ASN A 190 -12.57 -15.63 -1.85
CA ASN A 190 -13.21 -14.42 -2.35
C ASN A 190 -13.16 -14.31 -3.89
N TYR A 191 -13.26 -15.44 -4.58
CA TYR A 191 -13.07 -15.56 -6.03
C TYR A 191 -13.95 -14.61 -6.85
N ALA A 192 -15.26 -14.47 -6.49
CA ALA A 192 -16.20 -13.67 -7.29
C ALA A 192 -15.86 -12.18 -7.28
N ASP A 193 -15.36 -11.65 -6.15
CA ASP A 193 -14.89 -10.28 -6.06
C ASP A 193 -13.53 -10.10 -6.75
N GLY A 194 -12.76 -11.16 -6.84
CA GLY A 194 -11.49 -11.27 -7.58
C GLY A 194 -10.31 -10.60 -6.91
N TRP A 195 -10.42 -9.33 -6.53
CA TRP A 195 -9.30 -8.55 -5.98
C TRP A 195 -8.59 -9.22 -4.78
N PRO A 196 -9.24 -10.00 -3.87
CA PRO A 196 -8.49 -10.64 -2.79
C PRO A 196 -7.48 -11.68 -3.28
N LEU A 197 -7.67 -12.24 -4.47
CA LEU A 197 -6.68 -13.13 -5.08
C LEU A 197 -5.39 -12.40 -5.47
N SER A 198 -5.42 -11.09 -5.71
CA SER A 198 -4.21 -10.31 -5.95
C SER A 198 -3.33 -10.18 -4.71
N GLN A 199 -3.90 -10.34 -3.50
CA GLN A 199 -3.16 -10.24 -2.24
C GLN A 199 -2.11 -11.37 -2.08
N TRP A 200 -2.26 -12.48 -2.80
CA TRP A 200 -1.27 -13.56 -2.83
C TRP A 200 0.08 -13.08 -3.33
N ASP A 201 0.10 -12.14 -4.26
CA ASP A 201 1.33 -11.54 -4.78
C ASP A 201 2.10 -10.75 -3.71
N GLY A 202 1.42 -10.07 -2.82
CA GLY A 202 1.99 -9.19 -1.81
C GLY A 202 2.83 -9.88 -0.71
N ASN A 203 2.92 -11.23 -0.71
CA ASN A 203 3.67 -11.95 0.31
C ASN A 203 5.11 -12.32 -0.08
N ARG A 204 5.68 -11.72 -1.13
CA ARG A 204 7.05 -12.01 -1.63
C ARG A 204 8.14 -11.84 -0.56
N GLY A 205 7.94 -10.91 0.37
CA GLY A 205 8.83 -10.73 1.49
C GLY A 205 9.02 -11.96 2.38
N ALA A 206 8.13 -12.98 2.27
CA ALA A 206 8.30 -14.26 2.94
C ALA A 206 9.59 -14.99 2.54
N MET A 207 10.17 -14.65 1.37
CA MET A 207 11.48 -15.15 0.93
C MET A 207 12.66 -14.59 1.72
N GLY A 208 12.46 -13.57 2.59
CA GLY A 208 13.47 -13.01 3.48
C GLY A 208 14.58 -12.19 2.81
N ASP A 209 14.49 -11.97 1.49
CA ASP A 209 15.46 -11.22 0.70
C ASP A 209 14.83 -9.92 0.17
N PRO A 210 15.29 -8.72 0.62
CA PRO A 210 14.81 -7.45 0.10
C PRO A 210 14.98 -7.29 -1.42
N ALA A 211 16.03 -7.89 -1.98
CA ALA A 211 16.32 -7.83 -3.42
C ALA A 211 15.56 -8.89 -4.24
N TYR A 212 14.76 -9.77 -3.61
CA TYR A 212 14.13 -10.92 -4.27
C TYR A 212 13.38 -10.54 -5.55
N GLN A 213 12.59 -9.48 -5.49
CA GLN A 213 11.85 -8.95 -6.63
C GLN A 213 12.78 -8.65 -7.82
N ASN A 214 13.88 -7.94 -7.56
CA ASN A 214 14.81 -7.49 -8.59
C ASN A 214 15.73 -8.59 -9.12
N THR A 215 16.03 -9.61 -8.29
CA THR A 215 17.00 -10.66 -8.63
C THR A 215 16.35 -11.94 -9.12
N HIS A 216 15.20 -12.32 -8.60
CA HIS A 216 14.53 -13.58 -8.92
C HIS A 216 13.32 -13.36 -9.83
N VAL A 217 12.32 -12.57 -9.42
CA VAL A 217 11.11 -12.42 -10.23
C VAL A 217 11.41 -11.73 -11.56
N ALA A 218 12.04 -10.55 -11.54
CA ALA A 218 12.31 -9.78 -12.75
C ALA A 218 13.31 -10.47 -13.70
N HIS A 219 14.23 -11.28 -13.19
CA HIS A 219 15.32 -11.89 -13.96
C HIS A 219 15.25 -13.41 -14.10
N SER A 220 14.32 -14.11 -13.44
CA SER A 220 14.08 -15.53 -13.64
C SER A 220 13.35 -15.80 -14.96
N ASP A 221 13.69 -16.87 -15.65
CA ASP A 221 12.92 -17.38 -16.80
C ASP A 221 11.77 -18.29 -16.35
N THR A 222 11.76 -18.68 -15.07
CA THR A 222 10.82 -19.66 -14.51
C THR A 222 10.31 -19.23 -13.13
N PRO A 223 9.65 -18.07 -13.00
CA PRO A 223 9.20 -17.57 -11.68
C PRO A 223 8.11 -18.45 -11.03
N TRP A 224 7.47 -19.35 -11.77
CA TRP A 224 6.57 -20.40 -11.26
C TRP A 224 7.27 -21.76 -11.11
N ALA A 225 8.61 -21.80 -10.93
CA ALA A 225 9.28 -23.02 -10.51
C ALA A 225 8.96 -23.33 -9.03
N GLU A 226 9.10 -24.59 -8.63
CA GLU A 226 8.68 -25.10 -7.31
C GLU A 226 9.36 -24.38 -6.12
N ASP A 227 10.58 -23.90 -6.32
CA ASP A 227 11.40 -23.19 -5.33
C ASP A 227 11.37 -21.65 -5.47
N GLU A 228 10.62 -21.13 -6.43
CA GLU A 228 10.42 -19.69 -6.64
C GLU A 228 9.12 -19.23 -6.01
N TRP A 229 9.04 -17.93 -5.69
CA TRP A 229 7.92 -17.37 -4.95
C TRP A 229 6.55 -17.70 -5.57
N HIS A 230 6.37 -17.49 -6.86
CA HIS A 230 5.08 -17.76 -7.50
C HIS A 230 4.77 -19.25 -7.54
N GLY A 231 5.78 -20.11 -7.68
CA GLY A 231 5.60 -21.56 -7.57
C GLY A 231 5.13 -21.99 -6.20
N ILE A 232 5.67 -21.39 -5.14
CA ILE A 232 5.29 -21.65 -3.74
C ILE A 232 3.89 -21.09 -3.46
N SER A 233 3.68 -19.80 -3.69
CA SER A 233 2.46 -19.08 -3.34
C SER A 233 1.25 -19.55 -4.15
N ASP A 234 1.32 -19.48 -5.47
CA ASP A 234 0.24 -19.93 -6.36
C ASP A 234 0.06 -21.46 -6.31
N GLY A 235 1.17 -22.20 -6.02
CA GLY A 235 1.13 -23.62 -5.77
C GLY A 235 0.28 -23.99 -4.56
N LEU A 236 0.44 -23.25 -3.46
CA LEU A 236 -0.36 -23.43 -2.26
C LEU A 236 -1.83 -23.09 -2.52
N LEU A 237 -2.12 -21.98 -3.21
CA LEU A 237 -3.50 -21.64 -3.58
C LEU A 237 -4.16 -22.73 -4.41
N TYR A 238 -3.43 -23.27 -5.40
CA TYR A 238 -3.91 -24.40 -6.20
C TYR A 238 -4.26 -25.60 -5.33
N ASP A 239 -3.36 -26.01 -4.43
CA ASP A 239 -3.52 -27.21 -3.61
C ASP A 239 -4.68 -27.06 -2.61
N VAL A 240 -4.84 -25.89 -1.99
CA VAL A 240 -6.00 -25.58 -1.14
C VAL A 240 -7.33 -25.82 -1.87
N VAL A 241 -7.43 -25.34 -3.10
CA VAL A 241 -8.67 -25.48 -3.89
C VAL A 241 -8.83 -26.89 -4.45
N ALA A 242 -7.77 -27.51 -4.96
CA ALA A 242 -7.80 -28.84 -5.56
C ALA A 242 -8.15 -29.93 -4.53
N GLU A 243 -7.79 -29.74 -3.26
CA GLU A 243 -8.15 -30.64 -2.16
C GLU A 243 -9.55 -30.37 -1.59
N GLY A 244 -10.27 -29.36 -2.08
CA GLY A 244 -11.60 -28.99 -1.59
C GLY A 244 -11.56 -28.39 -0.18
N LEU A 245 -10.48 -27.68 0.16
CA LEU A 245 -10.28 -27.00 1.43
C LEU A 245 -10.78 -25.54 1.41
N SER A 246 -11.40 -25.12 0.31
CA SER A 246 -12.04 -23.82 0.16
C SER A 246 -13.57 -23.94 0.07
N GLU A 247 -14.25 -22.82 -0.09
CA GLU A 247 -15.70 -22.78 -0.32
C GLU A 247 -16.10 -23.64 -1.53
N GLU A 248 -17.30 -24.28 -1.44
CA GLU A 248 -17.79 -25.23 -2.45
C GLU A 248 -18.06 -24.55 -3.80
N ASP A 249 -18.63 -23.33 -3.80
CA ASP A 249 -18.88 -22.52 -5.01
C ASP A 249 -18.21 -21.15 -4.89
N PRO A 250 -16.98 -20.99 -5.43
CA PRO A 250 -16.24 -19.75 -5.35
C PRO A 250 -16.89 -18.62 -6.18
N THR A 251 -17.79 -18.95 -7.12
CA THR A 251 -18.47 -17.93 -7.95
C THR A 251 -19.55 -17.15 -7.19
N THR A 252 -19.91 -17.59 -5.99
CA THR A 252 -20.92 -16.96 -5.11
C THR A 252 -20.30 -16.22 -3.92
N THR A 253 -18.97 -16.14 -3.84
CA THR A 253 -18.31 -15.43 -2.75
C THR A 253 -18.65 -13.93 -2.76
N ASN A 254 -18.61 -13.32 -1.59
CA ASN A 254 -18.86 -11.89 -1.42
C ASN A 254 -17.93 -11.33 -0.32
N TRP A 255 -17.16 -10.32 -0.66
CA TRP A 255 -16.19 -9.71 0.24
C TRP A 255 -16.84 -9.15 1.51
N GLU A 256 -17.94 -8.41 1.40
CA GLU A 256 -18.59 -7.81 2.56
C GLU A 256 -19.16 -8.89 3.51
N GLU A 257 -19.71 -9.97 2.95
CA GLU A 257 -20.20 -11.11 3.73
C GLU A 257 -19.05 -11.88 4.37
N SER A 258 -17.90 -12.01 3.70
CA SER A 258 -16.75 -12.78 4.19
C SER A 258 -16.22 -12.28 5.53
N LYS A 259 -16.35 -10.98 5.81
CA LYS A 259 -15.99 -10.38 7.10
C LYS A 259 -16.80 -10.98 8.24
N THR A 260 -18.12 -11.08 8.07
CA THR A 260 -19.03 -11.71 9.04
C THR A 260 -18.80 -13.21 9.14
N LEU A 261 -18.56 -13.89 8.02
CA LEU A 261 -18.28 -15.32 7.99
C LEU A 261 -17.02 -15.67 8.79
N LEU A 262 -15.93 -14.91 8.61
CA LEU A 262 -14.71 -15.09 9.41
C LEU A 262 -14.96 -14.70 10.88
N GLY A 263 -15.60 -13.55 11.12
CA GLY A 263 -15.89 -13.05 12.47
C GLY A 263 -16.73 -14.03 13.31
N THR A 264 -17.62 -14.80 12.67
CA THR A 264 -18.49 -15.79 13.35
C THR A 264 -17.93 -17.21 13.32
N GLY A 265 -16.76 -17.44 12.72
CA GLY A 265 -16.13 -18.76 12.62
C GLY A 265 -16.76 -19.70 11.59
N GLN A 266 -17.55 -19.19 10.65
CA GLN A 266 -18.04 -19.97 9.51
C GLN A 266 -16.96 -20.12 8.43
N VAL A 267 -15.99 -19.21 8.39
CA VAL A 267 -14.75 -19.27 7.62
C VAL A 267 -13.59 -19.24 8.61
N ALA A 268 -12.60 -20.08 8.41
CA ALA A 268 -11.47 -20.19 9.31
C ALA A 268 -10.32 -19.24 8.94
N THR A 269 -10.05 -19.02 7.65
CA THR A 269 -8.82 -18.34 7.19
C THR A 269 -9.02 -17.64 5.85
N MET A 270 -8.39 -16.46 5.70
CA MET A 270 -8.23 -15.72 4.44
C MET A 270 -6.84 -15.08 4.36
N LEU A 271 -6.23 -15.05 3.18
CA LEU A 271 -4.99 -14.33 2.94
C LEU A 271 -5.31 -12.88 2.58
N LEU A 272 -4.90 -11.94 3.44
CA LEU A 272 -5.19 -10.51 3.33
C LEU A 272 -4.07 -9.69 4.00
N GLY A 273 -3.92 -8.44 3.60
CA GLY A 273 -3.07 -7.49 4.30
C GLY A 273 -3.55 -7.16 5.72
N SER A 274 -2.67 -6.62 6.54
CA SER A 274 -2.95 -6.29 7.96
C SER A 274 -4.08 -5.27 8.14
N TRP A 275 -4.37 -4.46 7.13
CA TRP A 275 -5.53 -3.55 7.08
C TRP A 275 -6.87 -4.26 7.32
N ALA A 276 -6.96 -5.57 7.00
CA ALA A 276 -8.19 -6.34 7.19
C ALA A 276 -8.48 -6.70 8.65
N ILE A 277 -7.47 -6.68 9.54
CA ILE A 277 -7.61 -7.13 10.92
C ILE A 277 -8.70 -6.32 11.65
N THR A 278 -8.64 -4.99 11.56
CA THR A 278 -9.61 -4.10 12.22
C THR A 278 -11.02 -4.33 11.70
N GLN A 279 -11.19 -4.51 10.38
CA GLN A 279 -12.49 -4.78 9.77
C GLN A 279 -13.07 -6.12 10.21
N MET A 280 -12.24 -7.17 10.33
CA MET A 280 -12.68 -8.50 10.78
C MET A 280 -13.03 -8.50 12.28
N ARG A 281 -12.26 -7.78 13.10
CA ARG A 281 -12.55 -7.59 14.53
C ARG A 281 -13.89 -6.88 14.73
N GLN A 282 -14.14 -5.79 14.00
CA GLN A 282 -15.42 -5.08 14.04
C GLN A 282 -16.57 -5.97 13.61
N ALA A 283 -16.43 -6.72 12.51
CA ALA A 283 -17.46 -7.63 12.02
C ALA A 283 -17.77 -8.76 13.04
N ALA A 284 -16.76 -9.24 13.76
CA ALA A 284 -16.95 -10.22 14.84
C ALA A 284 -17.79 -9.64 15.98
N GLU A 285 -17.48 -8.40 16.43
CA GLU A 285 -18.25 -7.73 17.49
C GLU A 285 -19.68 -7.41 17.06
N ASP A 286 -19.88 -6.90 15.85
CA ASP A 286 -21.20 -6.60 15.29
C ASP A 286 -22.09 -7.85 15.18
N ALA A 287 -21.49 -9.00 14.96
CA ALA A 287 -22.16 -10.31 14.97
C ALA A 287 -22.36 -10.89 16.37
N GLY A 288 -21.92 -10.21 17.44
CA GLY A 288 -22.03 -10.63 18.83
C GLY A 288 -20.95 -11.62 19.30
N GLY A 289 -19.87 -11.73 18.56
CA GLY A 289 -18.64 -12.44 18.90
C GLY A 289 -17.63 -11.57 19.65
N SER A 290 -16.34 -11.87 19.51
CA SER A 290 -15.25 -11.12 20.15
C SER A 290 -14.18 -10.76 19.14
N ALA A 291 -13.68 -9.54 19.21
CA ALA A 291 -12.50 -9.09 18.45
C ALA A 291 -11.25 -9.95 18.71
N GLU A 292 -11.13 -10.50 19.93
CA GLU A 292 -10.03 -11.37 20.36
C GLU A 292 -9.99 -12.72 19.62
N ASP A 293 -11.13 -13.12 19.02
CA ASP A 293 -11.21 -14.35 18.23
C ASP A 293 -10.50 -14.22 16.87
N ILE A 294 -10.19 -12.98 16.46
CA ILE A 294 -9.51 -12.70 15.19
C ILE A 294 -8.00 -12.59 15.42
N GLY A 295 -7.27 -13.51 14.80
CA GLY A 295 -5.81 -13.55 14.76
C GLY A 295 -5.25 -13.12 13.41
N TYR A 296 -3.94 -12.90 13.40
CA TYR A 296 -3.18 -12.61 12.20
C TYR A 296 -1.86 -13.38 12.22
N MET A 297 -1.55 -14.15 11.19
CA MET A 297 -0.35 -14.98 11.11
C MET A 297 0.43 -14.72 9.83
N PRO A 298 1.77 -14.91 9.84
CA PRO A 298 2.59 -14.80 8.65
C PRO A 298 2.21 -15.85 7.60
N PHE A 299 2.60 -15.59 6.34
CA PHE A 299 2.53 -16.61 5.30
C PHE A 299 3.31 -17.86 5.75
N PRO A 300 2.78 -19.07 5.54
CA PRO A 300 3.36 -20.32 6.05
C PRO A 300 4.63 -20.71 5.28
N TYR A 301 5.67 -19.92 5.44
CA TYR A 301 6.98 -20.15 4.86
C TYR A 301 8.06 -19.52 5.74
N GLN A 302 9.11 -20.27 6.03
CA GLN A 302 10.24 -19.81 6.82
C GLN A 302 11.55 -19.94 6.05
N VAL A 303 12.40 -18.94 6.20
CA VAL A 303 13.78 -18.98 5.76
C VAL A 303 14.66 -19.11 7.00
N ASP A 304 15.47 -20.16 7.06
CA ASP A 304 16.36 -20.46 8.21
C ASP A 304 15.63 -20.50 9.57
N GLY A 305 14.35 -20.90 9.58
CA GLY A 305 13.54 -21.01 10.79
C GLY A 305 12.92 -19.69 11.27
N THR A 306 12.93 -18.66 10.43
CA THR A 306 12.37 -17.33 10.72
C THR A 306 11.25 -17.01 9.71
N PHE A 307 10.13 -16.52 10.20
CA PHE A 307 9.10 -15.94 9.36
C PHE A 307 9.50 -14.56 8.90
N HIS A 308 9.24 -14.25 7.64
CA HIS A 308 9.43 -12.93 7.07
C HIS A 308 8.10 -12.45 6.48
N ALA A 309 7.85 -11.15 6.57
CA ALA A 309 6.66 -10.56 5.98
C ALA A 309 7.00 -9.22 5.32
N GLN A 310 6.53 -9.06 4.08
CA GLN A 310 6.68 -7.80 3.38
C GLN A 310 5.92 -6.69 4.09
N VAL A 311 6.54 -5.53 4.20
CA VAL A 311 5.85 -4.27 4.49
C VAL A 311 5.81 -3.42 3.23
N ALA A 312 4.68 -2.81 2.98
CA ALA A 312 4.46 -1.92 1.84
C ALA A 312 3.54 -0.76 2.25
N GLY A 313 3.79 0.40 1.68
CA GLY A 313 2.90 1.54 1.88
C GLY A 313 1.54 1.28 1.26
N ASP A 314 0.49 1.65 1.97
CA ASP A 314 -0.84 1.77 1.38
C ASP A 314 -0.85 2.94 0.40
N TYR A 315 -2.01 3.40 -0.04
CA TYR A 315 -2.10 4.57 -0.90
C TYR A 315 -1.17 5.71 -0.44
N LYS A 316 -0.67 6.49 -1.39
CA LYS A 316 0.29 7.58 -1.14
C LYS A 316 -0.34 8.91 -1.47
N ASN A 317 -0.44 9.78 -0.47
CA ASN A 317 -0.81 11.18 -0.66
C ASN A 317 0.22 11.90 -1.53
N ALA A 318 -0.26 12.60 -2.55
CA ALA A 318 0.53 13.42 -3.45
C ALA A 318 -0.12 14.79 -3.66
N ILE A 319 0.65 15.74 -4.14
CA ILE A 319 0.19 17.07 -4.49
C ILE A 319 -0.02 17.14 -6.01
N ASN A 320 -1.19 17.59 -6.44
CA ASN A 320 -1.44 17.91 -7.84
C ASN A 320 -0.46 18.98 -8.33
N VAL A 321 0.27 18.70 -9.40
CA VAL A 321 1.25 19.65 -9.97
C VAL A 321 0.60 20.98 -10.36
N ASN A 322 -0.71 20.98 -10.67
CA ASN A 322 -1.49 22.16 -11.05
C ASN A 322 -2.13 22.90 -9.86
N SER A 323 -1.98 22.39 -8.62
CA SER A 323 -2.52 23.07 -7.43
C SER A 323 -1.95 24.49 -7.30
N GLU A 324 -2.84 25.44 -7.00
CA GLU A 324 -2.45 26.83 -6.67
C GLU A 324 -2.11 26.97 -5.17
N HIS A 325 -2.37 25.93 -4.35
CA HIS A 325 -2.23 25.89 -2.89
C HIS A 325 -1.21 24.86 -2.42
N LYS A 326 -0.11 24.64 -3.15
CA LYS A 326 0.88 23.59 -2.89
C LYS A 326 1.45 23.60 -1.47
N ALA A 327 1.68 24.78 -0.88
CA ALA A 327 2.18 24.90 0.49
C ALA A 327 1.14 24.37 1.52
N ALA A 328 -0.15 24.69 1.33
CA ALA A 328 -1.22 24.14 2.18
C ALA A 328 -1.43 22.65 1.97
N ALA A 329 -1.37 22.18 0.71
CA ALA A 329 -1.43 20.75 0.38
C ALA A 329 -0.26 19.99 1.02
N ARG A 330 0.96 20.53 1.00
CA ARG A 330 2.13 19.97 1.65
C ARG A 330 1.96 19.91 3.18
N ALA A 331 1.50 20.98 3.80
CA ALA A 331 1.24 21.02 5.23
C ALA A 331 0.20 19.96 5.64
N TRP A 332 -0.85 19.76 4.83
CA TRP A 332 -1.81 18.69 5.05
C TRP A 332 -1.16 17.30 5.01
N ILE A 333 -0.35 17.00 4.00
CA ILE A 333 0.31 15.69 3.87
C ILE A 333 1.24 15.41 5.05
N ASP A 334 2.06 16.40 5.43
CA ASP A 334 2.98 16.27 6.56
C ASP A 334 2.23 16.08 7.88
N TRP A 335 1.19 16.89 8.13
CA TRP A 335 0.34 16.78 9.32
C TRP A 335 -0.41 15.43 9.35
N PHE A 336 -0.97 15.01 8.21
CA PHE A 336 -1.69 13.74 8.11
C PHE A 336 -0.80 12.55 8.48
N ALA A 337 0.44 12.53 7.99
CA ALA A 337 1.38 11.47 8.30
C ALA A 337 1.89 11.47 9.75
N LYS A 338 2.00 12.68 10.36
CA LYS A 338 2.66 12.86 11.67
C LYS A 338 1.69 12.93 12.84
N GLU A 339 0.52 13.56 12.65
CA GLU A 339 -0.30 14.04 13.75
C GLU A 339 -1.75 13.52 13.71
N SER A 340 -2.27 13.13 12.53
CA SER A 340 -3.66 12.69 12.42
C SER A 340 -3.99 11.42 13.23
N GLY A 341 -2.98 10.58 13.49
CA GLY A 341 -3.21 9.25 14.08
C GLY A 341 -3.80 8.23 13.12
N TYR A 342 -4.05 8.58 11.85
CA TYR A 342 -4.72 7.71 10.86
C TYR A 342 -4.14 6.29 10.79
N ALA A 343 -2.81 6.17 10.69
CA ALA A 343 -2.19 4.85 10.61
C ALA A 343 -2.48 3.97 11.84
N HIS A 344 -2.48 4.58 13.05
CA HIS A 344 -2.82 3.90 14.29
C HIS A 344 -4.31 3.50 14.35
N ASP A 345 -5.21 4.41 13.97
CA ASP A 345 -6.65 4.19 14.02
C ASP A 345 -7.08 3.08 13.05
N GLU A 346 -6.42 2.98 11.90
CA GLU A 346 -6.60 1.88 10.95
C GLU A 346 -5.87 0.58 11.35
N GLY A 347 -5.14 0.58 12.47
CA GLY A 347 -4.37 -0.59 12.92
C GLY A 347 -3.18 -0.91 12.04
N GLY A 348 -2.67 0.06 11.28
CA GLY A 348 -1.52 -0.06 10.40
C GLY A 348 -0.23 0.44 11.04
N ILE A 349 0.88 0.15 10.38
CA ILE A 349 2.22 0.62 10.78
C ILE A 349 2.35 2.08 10.38
N SER A 350 2.92 2.90 11.27
CA SER A 350 3.18 4.31 10.98
C SER A 350 4.11 4.48 9.77
N PRO A 351 3.86 5.45 8.89
CA PRO A 351 4.79 5.81 7.83
C PRO A 351 6.09 6.45 8.37
N LEU A 352 6.12 6.84 9.64
CA LEU A 352 7.32 7.37 10.30
C LEU A 352 8.25 6.25 10.74
N LEU A 353 9.57 6.43 10.57
CA LEU A 353 10.58 5.46 11.01
C LEU A 353 10.51 5.17 12.51
N ASP A 354 10.28 6.21 13.33
CA ASP A 354 10.19 6.11 14.78
C ASP A 354 8.75 5.93 15.29
N GLY A 355 7.78 5.72 14.38
CA GLY A 355 6.39 5.54 14.75
C GLY A 355 6.15 4.21 15.48
N PRO A 356 5.13 4.14 16.36
CA PRO A 356 4.82 2.92 17.10
C PRO A 356 4.31 1.81 16.17
N MET A 357 4.59 0.55 16.55
CA MET A 357 3.96 -0.61 15.93
C MET A 357 2.51 -0.74 16.43
N PRO A 358 1.55 -1.12 15.57
CA PRO A 358 0.16 -1.25 15.95
C PRO A 358 -0.08 -2.52 16.81
N GLU A 359 -0.96 -2.43 17.80
CA GLU A 359 -1.35 -3.57 18.65
C GLU A 359 -1.99 -4.72 17.83
N THR A 360 -2.54 -4.43 16.66
CA THR A 360 -3.12 -5.40 15.75
C THR A 360 -2.12 -6.46 15.26
N LEU A 361 -0.82 -6.13 15.24
CA LEU A 361 0.28 -7.01 14.85
C LEU A 361 0.95 -7.75 16.01
N GLY A 362 0.35 -7.73 17.21
CA GLY A 362 0.93 -8.43 18.37
C GLY A 362 1.15 -9.94 18.15
N ASP A 363 0.31 -10.60 17.35
CA ASP A 363 0.48 -12.02 17.00
C ASP A 363 1.73 -12.24 16.12
N PHE A 364 2.06 -11.28 15.22
CA PHE A 364 3.29 -11.27 14.40
C PHE A 364 4.54 -11.10 15.25
N GLU A 365 4.50 -10.13 16.18
CA GLU A 365 5.62 -9.93 17.11
C GLU A 365 5.86 -11.17 17.98
N ALA A 366 4.77 -11.81 18.47
CA ALA A 366 4.87 -13.03 19.26
C ALA A 366 5.44 -14.22 18.45
N ALA A 367 5.18 -14.26 17.14
CA ALA A 367 5.75 -15.25 16.21
C ALA A 367 7.19 -14.94 15.80
N GLY A 368 7.74 -13.77 16.19
CA GLY A 368 9.09 -13.35 15.84
C GLY A 368 9.27 -13.05 14.35
N VAL A 369 8.24 -12.49 13.71
CA VAL A 369 8.27 -12.15 12.28
C VAL A 369 9.27 -11.02 12.04
N GLU A 370 10.17 -11.19 11.07
CA GLU A 370 11.03 -10.14 10.56
C GLU A 370 10.37 -9.43 9.36
N TYR A 371 10.31 -8.10 9.43
CA TYR A 371 9.72 -7.30 8.36
C TYR A 371 10.73 -7.03 7.24
N VAL A 372 10.28 -7.15 6.01
CA VAL A 372 11.09 -6.96 4.80
C VAL A 372 10.51 -5.80 3.99
N GLU A 373 11.30 -4.77 3.80
CA GLU A 373 11.07 -3.74 2.80
C GLU A 373 11.76 -4.18 1.50
N LEU A 374 10.99 -4.35 0.42
CA LEU A 374 11.57 -4.74 -0.86
C LEU A 374 12.37 -3.59 -1.44
N GLU A 375 13.54 -3.91 -2.00
CA GLU A 375 14.37 -2.92 -2.68
C GLU A 375 13.65 -2.40 -3.95
N PRO A 376 13.73 -1.08 -4.21
CA PRO A 376 13.20 -0.51 -5.45
C PRO A 376 13.95 -1.07 -6.66
N ALA A 377 13.32 -1.01 -7.83
CA ALA A 377 13.97 -1.40 -9.06
C ALA A 377 15.25 -0.58 -9.29
N PRO A 378 16.32 -1.18 -9.83
CA PRO A 378 17.55 -0.46 -10.12
C PRO A 378 17.31 0.73 -11.06
N GLN A 379 18.07 1.80 -10.86
CA GLN A 379 17.96 3.02 -11.67
C GLN A 379 18.02 2.71 -13.17
N GLY A 380 17.04 3.20 -13.91
CA GLY A 380 16.85 2.98 -15.34
C GLY A 380 16.22 1.63 -15.69
N LYS A 381 15.72 0.90 -14.68
CA LYS A 381 14.98 -0.36 -14.81
C LYS A 381 13.61 -0.32 -14.10
N GLU A 382 13.16 0.85 -13.72
CA GLU A 382 11.95 1.05 -12.91
C GLU A 382 10.69 0.49 -13.57
N SER A 383 10.63 0.46 -14.91
CA SER A 383 9.50 -0.12 -15.67
C SER A 383 9.74 -1.56 -16.15
N TYR A 384 10.92 -2.13 -15.94
CA TYR A 384 11.30 -3.39 -16.58
C TYR A 384 10.33 -4.54 -16.26
N GLU A 385 9.99 -4.74 -15.00
CA GLU A 385 9.03 -5.80 -14.61
C GLU A 385 7.64 -5.53 -15.20
N ALA A 386 7.16 -4.30 -15.16
CA ALA A 386 5.87 -3.93 -15.72
C ALA A 386 5.82 -4.18 -17.23
N ASP A 387 6.92 -3.89 -17.94
CA ASP A 387 7.05 -4.17 -19.38
C ASP A 387 7.03 -5.67 -19.66
N VAL A 388 7.69 -6.49 -18.83
CA VAL A 388 7.67 -7.95 -18.94
C VAL A 388 6.27 -8.50 -18.66
N VAL A 389 5.60 -8.04 -17.60
CA VAL A 389 4.21 -8.40 -17.25
C VAL A 389 3.26 -8.10 -18.42
N ALA A 390 3.37 -6.90 -19.00
CA ALA A 390 2.56 -6.49 -20.13
C ALA A 390 2.82 -7.35 -21.38
N ALA A 391 4.10 -7.63 -21.69
CA ALA A 391 4.48 -8.44 -22.83
C ALA A 391 4.10 -9.92 -22.67
N ALA A 392 4.11 -10.43 -21.43
CA ALA A 392 3.67 -11.78 -21.10
C ALA A 392 2.14 -11.95 -21.16
N GLU A 393 1.40 -10.85 -21.17
CA GLU A 393 -0.06 -10.83 -21.05
C GLU A 393 -0.55 -11.60 -19.78
N ILE A 394 0.24 -11.53 -18.70
CA ILE A 394 -0.10 -12.09 -17.39
C ILE A 394 -0.58 -10.93 -16.51
N ASP A 395 -1.77 -11.07 -15.93
CA ASP A 395 -2.32 -10.09 -14.99
C ASP A 395 -1.72 -10.32 -13.59
N LEU A 396 -0.39 -10.14 -13.46
CA LEU A 396 0.37 -10.51 -12.26
C LEU A 396 -0.12 -9.78 -11.00
N TYR A 397 -0.39 -8.48 -11.12
CA TYR A 397 -0.84 -7.64 -10.02
C TYR A 397 -2.37 -7.61 -9.85
N GLY A 398 -3.09 -8.23 -10.78
CA GLY A 398 -4.53 -8.37 -10.75
C GLY A 398 -4.98 -9.74 -10.25
N ASN A 399 -6.15 -10.14 -10.67
CA ASN A 399 -6.78 -11.37 -10.20
C ASN A 399 -7.10 -12.39 -11.30
N ILE A 400 -7.00 -11.99 -12.58
CA ILE A 400 -7.53 -12.82 -13.69
C ILE A 400 -6.81 -14.16 -13.78
N TYR A 401 -5.48 -14.20 -13.76
CA TYR A 401 -4.77 -15.48 -13.88
C TYR A 401 -4.94 -16.36 -12.63
N ARG A 402 -5.09 -15.76 -11.42
CA ARG A 402 -5.37 -16.52 -10.20
C ARG A 402 -6.80 -17.04 -10.15
N GLN A 403 -7.78 -16.32 -10.71
CA GLN A 403 -9.11 -16.89 -10.96
C GLN A 403 -9.03 -18.08 -11.92
N GLN A 404 -8.22 -17.99 -12.99
CA GLN A 404 -7.99 -19.12 -13.89
C GLN A 404 -7.29 -20.29 -13.18
N LEU A 405 -6.33 -20.04 -12.30
CA LEU A 405 -5.68 -21.05 -11.47
C LEU A 405 -6.69 -21.78 -10.57
N VAL A 406 -7.56 -21.03 -9.89
CA VAL A 406 -8.66 -21.58 -9.09
C VAL A 406 -9.61 -22.41 -9.97
N ASP A 407 -9.94 -21.95 -11.18
CA ASP A 407 -10.79 -22.69 -12.13
C ASP A 407 -10.14 -24.02 -12.56
N VAL A 408 -8.84 -24.04 -12.82
CA VAL A 408 -8.10 -25.28 -13.13
C VAL A 408 -8.10 -26.21 -11.92
N ALA A 409 -7.81 -25.68 -10.73
CA ALA A 409 -7.75 -26.44 -9.48
C ALA A 409 -9.06 -27.16 -9.13
N ARG A 410 -10.21 -26.48 -9.32
CA ARG A 410 -11.55 -27.07 -9.08
C ARG A 410 -12.10 -27.88 -10.26
N GLY A 411 -11.34 -28.05 -11.34
CA GLY A 411 -11.73 -28.80 -12.53
C GLY A 411 -12.72 -28.09 -13.45
N ALA A 412 -12.92 -26.79 -13.29
CA ALA A 412 -13.74 -25.96 -14.19
C ALA A 412 -12.91 -25.42 -15.37
N GLY A 413 -11.59 -25.28 -15.22
CA GLY A 413 -10.62 -24.97 -16.24
C GLY A 413 -10.04 -26.19 -16.92
N GLY A 414 -9.29 -26.01 -18.01
CA GLY A 414 -8.55 -27.07 -18.68
C GLY A 414 -7.11 -27.21 -18.18
N GLY A 415 -6.57 -28.44 -18.18
CA GLY A 415 -5.20 -28.69 -17.76
C GLY A 415 -5.09 -29.10 -16.29
N ASP A 416 -3.89 -28.97 -15.77
CA ASP A 416 -3.51 -29.24 -14.37
C ASP A 416 -2.46 -28.20 -13.92
N LYS A 417 -2.03 -28.27 -12.65
CA LYS A 417 -1.06 -27.37 -12.04
C LYS A 417 0.23 -27.27 -12.86
N GLU A 418 0.79 -28.43 -13.29
CA GLU A 418 2.06 -28.50 -14.01
C GLU A 418 1.95 -27.81 -15.37
N SER A 419 0.90 -28.10 -16.15
CA SER A 419 0.67 -27.48 -17.46
C SER A 419 0.35 -25.98 -17.36
N PHE A 420 -0.36 -25.55 -16.31
CA PHE A 420 -0.66 -24.14 -16.09
C PHE A 420 0.61 -23.34 -15.77
N PHE A 421 1.44 -23.82 -14.86
CA PHE A 421 2.71 -23.15 -14.50
C PHE A 421 3.73 -23.20 -15.65
N ALA A 422 3.75 -24.29 -16.43
CA ALA A 422 4.60 -24.35 -17.61
C ALA A 422 4.23 -23.29 -18.66
N ASP A 423 2.92 -23.04 -18.87
CA ASP A 423 2.44 -21.98 -19.76
C ASP A 423 2.85 -20.58 -19.26
N LEU A 424 2.66 -20.31 -17.98
CA LEU A 424 3.06 -19.03 -17.37
C LEU A 424 4.58 -18.81 -17.50
N ASN A 425 5.40 -19.79 -17.17
CA ASN A 425 6.85 -19.72 -17.31
C ASN A 425 7.29 -19.50 -18.77
N GLN A 426 6.64 -20.17 -19.74
CA GLN A 426 6.96 -19.98 -21.15
C GLN A 426 6.63 -18.55 -21.62
N ARG A 427 5.44 -18.05 -21.27
CA ARG A 427 5.01 -16.69 -21.62
C ARG A 427 5.93 -15.64 -21.00
N TRP A 428 6.33 -15.85 -19.75
CA TRP A 428 7.25 -14.97 -19.04
C TRP A 428 8.63 -14.94 -19.69
N ALA A 429 9.22 -16.09 -20.00
CA ALA A 429 10.52 -16.19 -20.66
C ALA A 429 10.50 -15.55 -22.05
N ASP A 430 9.44 -15.77 -22.84
CA ASP A 430 9.28 -15.15 -24.16
C ASP A 430 9.15 -13.62 -24.06
N ALA A 431 8.42 -13.14 -23.06
CA ALA A 431 8.26 -11.71 -22.78
C ALA A 431 9.60 -11.06 -22.41
N ARG A 432 10.35 -11.64 -21.47
CA ARG A 432 11.70 -11.17 -21.12
C ARG A 432 12.63 -11.10 -22.31
N ALA A 433 12.62 -12.13 -23.17
CA ALA A 433 13.41 -12.14 -24.38
C ALA A 433 13.00 -11.02 -25.37
N SER A 434 11.73 -10.61 -25.36
CA SER A 434 11.22 -9.55 -26.24
C SER A 434 11.49 -8.14 -25.71
N VAL A 435 11.41 -7.95 -24.39
CA VAL A 435 11.67 -6.65 -23.73
C VAL A 435 13.18 -6.35 -23.75
N GLY A 436 14.01 -7.39 -23.57
CA GLY A 436 15.47 -7.25 -23.48
C GLY A 436 15.92 -6.77 -22.08
N GLU A 437 17.18 -7.02 -21.73
CA GLU A 437 17.78 -6.59 -20.46
C GLU A 437 18.19 -5.11 -20.47
#